data_de0d19cd2e9791a2a8707b5412c18996
#
_entry.id   de0d19cd2e9791a2a8707b5412c18996
#
_cell.length_a   1.000
_cell.length_b   1.000
_cell.length_c   1.000
_cell.angle_alpha   90.00
_cell.angle_beta   90.00
_cell.angle_gamma   90.00
#
_symmetry.space_group_name_H-M   'P 1'
#
loop_
_entity.id
_entity.type
_entity.pdbx_description
1 polymer ?
#
loop_
_entity_poly.entity_id
_entity_poly.type
_entity_poly.pdbx_seq_one_letter_code
_entity_poly.pdbx_strand_id
1 'polypeptide(L)'
;VEWYGLGPAETYADRKKGAKLGIYENMVKDNMARYMVPQECGAKEEVRWAKVTDRKGRGMLFEMDENNGPMMFSALPYTPHEIENAMHPYELPEVHYTVVRVAKDQMGVGGDDSWGARTHKEYLLKTDKKMEFSFVFKGL
;
A
#
# COMPACT_ATOMS: atom_id res chain seq x y z
N VAL A 1 10.47 -6.93 -1.34
CA VAL A 1 9.09 -7.18 -0.89
C VAL A 1 8.49 -8.28 -1.73
N GLU A 2 7.95 -9.29 -1.08
CA GLU A 2 7.17 -10.36 -1.72
C GLU A 2 5.76 -10.35 -1.12
N TRP A 3 4.71 -10.50 -1.93
CA TRP A 3 3.33 -10.53 -1.41
C TRP A 3 2.41 -11.44 -2.21
N TYR A 4 1.43 -12.01 -1.52
CA TYR A 4 0.29 -12.69 -2.11
C TYR A 4 -0.94 -11.81 -2.00
N GLY A 5 -1.31 -11.18 -3.09
CA GLY A 5 -2.38 -10.19 -3.18
C GLY A 5 -2.62 -9.73 -4.60
N LEU A 6 -3.31 -8.62 -4.76
CA LEU A 6 -3.46 -8.00 -6.06
C LEU A 6 -2.16 -7.31 -6.50
N GLY A 7 -1.88 -7.38 -7.80
CA GLY A 7 -0.67 -6.80 -8.39
C GLY A 7 -0.62 -6.96 -9.90
N PRO A 8 0.59 -6.75 -10.50
CA PRO A 8 1.86 -6.35 -9.87
C PRO A 8 1.93 -4.86 -9.44
N ALA A 9 1.15 -3.98 -10.09
CA ALA A 9 1.13 -2.55 -9.80
C ALA A 9 0.37 -2.25 -8.49
N GLU A 10 0.37 -0.99 -8.10
CA GLU A 10 -0.43 -0.51 -6.98
C GLU A 10 -1.93 -0.69 -7.25
N THR A 11 -2.68 -0.92 -6.20
CA THR A 11 -4.13 -1.10 -6.23
C THR A 11 -4.80 -0.33 -5.10
N TYR A 12 -5.98 0.20 -5.38
CA TYR A 12 -6.84 0.93 -4.44
C TYR A 12 -8.28 0.47 -4.62
N ALA A 13 -9.17 0.77 -3.69
CA ALA A 13 -10.56 0.36 -3.72
C ALA A 13 -11.25 0.64 -5.07
N ASP A 14 -10.94 1.76 -5.70
CA ASP A 14 -11.44 2.21 -7.00
C ASP A 14 -10.54 1.84 -8.19
N ARG A 15 -9.40 1.19 -7.94
CA ARG A 15 -8.38 0.88 -8.95
C ARG A 15 -7.83 -0.55 -8.80
N LYS A 16 -8.70 -1.54 -8.85
CA LYS A 16 -8.26 -2.95 -8.73
C LYS A 16 -8.77 -3.88 -9.84
N LYS A 17 -9.65 -3.42 -10.72
CA LYS A 17 -10.19 -4.26 -11.80
C LYS A 17 -9.16 -4.75 -12.82
N GLY A 18 -8.06 -4.02 -13.01
CA GLY A 18 -6.95 -4.41 -13.88
C GLY A 18 -5.91 -5.30 -13.23
N ALA A 19 -5.97 -5.49 -11.92
CA ALA A 19 -5.03 -6.31 -11.17
C ALA A 19 -5.46 -7.77 -11.12
N LYS A 20 -4.49 -8.65 -10.89
CA LYS A 20 -4.73 -10.09 -10.71
C LYS A 20 -4.22 -10.54 -9.36
N LEU A 21 -4.92 -11.49 -8.76
CA LEU A 21 -4.44 -12.16 -7.56
C LEU A 21 -3.26 -13.06 -7.92
N GLY A 22 -2.16 -12.93 -7.21
CA GLY A 22 -0.95 -13.71 -7.45
C GLY A 22 0.12 -13.45 -6.40
N ILE A 23 1.24 -14.15 -6.53
CA ILE A 23 2.45 -13.88 -5.75
C ILE A 23 3.37 -13.01 -6.61
N TYR A 24 3.79 -11.90 -6.06
CA TYR A 24 4.63 -10.91 -6.72
C TYR A 24 5.83 -10.56 -5.85
N GLU A 25 6.89 -10.10 -6.49
CA GLU A 25 8.10 -9.66 -5.82
C GLU A 25 8.63 -8.39 -6.49
N ASN A 26 9.15 -7.46 -5.70
CA ASN A 26 9.90 -6.29 -6.17
C ASN A 26 10.81 -5.73 -5.07
N MET A 27 11.59 -4.73 -5.41
CA MET A 27 12.33 -3.96 -4.39
C MET A 27 11.43 -2.86 -3.80
N VAL A 28 11.65 -2.50 -2.54
CA VAL A 28 10.91 -1.42 -1.86
C VAL A 28 10.86 -0.14 -2.69
N LYS A 29 11.98 0.26 -3.29
CA LYS A 29 12.05 1.46 -4.13
C LYS A 29 11.15 1.41 -5.38
N ASP A 30 10.82 0.22 -5.86
CA ASP A 30 10.01 0.02 -7.06
C ASP A 30 8.50 0.11 -6.75
N ASN A 31 8.13 0.20 -5.47
CA ASN A 31 6.76 0.48 -5.05
C ASN A 31 6.38 1.96 -5.13
N MET A 32 7.37 2.85 -5.26
CA MET A 32 7.10 4.27 -5.52
C MET A 32 6.59 4.45 -6.93
N ALA A 33 5.35 4.88 -7.08
CA ALA A 33 4.84 5.31 -8.38
C ALA A 33 5.57 6.61 -8.82
N ARG A 34 5.92 6.68 -10.09
CA ARG A 34 6.65 7.81 -10.66
C ARG A 34 5.71 8.96 -11.04
N TYR A 35 4.99 9.48 -10.05
CA TYR A 35 4.21 10.70 -10.23
C TYR A 35 5.13 11.92 -10.32
N MET A 36 4.72 12.92 -11.11
CA MET A 36 5.48 14.17 -11.26
C MET A 36 5.59 14.91 -9.91
N VAL A 37 4.50 14.96 -9.18
CA VAL A 37 4.44 15.42 -7.79
C VAL A 37 4.29 14.17 -6.92
N PRO A 38 5.21 13.93 -5.97
CA PRO A 38 5.08 12.81 -5.05
C PRO A 38 3.74 12.85 -4.32
N GLN A 39 3.09 11.71 -4.21
CA GLN A 39 1.79 11.57 -3.59
C GLN A 39 1.57 10.13 -3.10
N GLU A 40 0.43 9.87 -2.45
CA GLU A 40 0.05 8.52 -2.02
C GLU A 40 0.23 7.51 -3.16
N CYS A 41 0.93 6.42 -2.88
CA CYS A 41 1.22 5.38 -3.85
C CYS A 41 1.58 4.05 -3.18
N GLY A 42 1.73 3.01 -4.00
CA GLY A 42 2.32 1.74 -3.62
C GLY A 42 1.43 0.79 -2.82
N ALA A 43 0.17 1.13 -2.58
CA ALA A 43 -0.76 0.23 -1.89
C ALA A 43 -1.02 -1.06 -2.68
N LYS A 44 -1.18 -2.15 -1.97
CA LYS A 44 -1.58 -3.47 -2.48
C LYS A 44 -2.83 -3.90 -1.74
N GLU A 45 -3.88 -4.15 -2.48
CA GLU A 45 -5.16 -4.63 -1.96
C GLU A 45 -5.22 -6.16 -1.96
N GLU A 46 -6.14 -6.71 -1.19
CA GLU A 46 -6.39 -8.14 -1.12
C GLU A 46 -5.13 -8.95 -0.71
N VAL A 47 -4.29 -8.42 0.16
CA VAL A 47 -3.05 -9.08 0.59
C VAL A 47 -3.36 -10.11 1.69
N ARG A 48 -2.94 -11.36 1.47
CA ARG A 48 -3.04 -12.45 2.44
C ARG A 48 -1.81 -12.53 3.30
N TRP A 49 -0.66 -12.32 2.68
CA TRP A 49 0.62 -12.18 3.37
C TRP A 49 1.59 -11.31 2.57
N ALA A 50 2.52 -10.69 3.27
CA ALA A 50 3.62 -9.95 2.68
C ALA A 50 4.90 -10.14 3.51
N LYS A 51 6.05 -10.22 2.83
CA LYS A 51 7.37 -10.25 3.44
C LYS A 51 8.16 -9.03 3.02
N VAL A 52 8.86 -8.44 3.96
CA VAL A 52 9.86 -7.41 3.71
C VAL A 52 11.18 -7.93 4.24
N THR A 53 12.12 -8.23 3.35
CA THR A 53 13.37 -8.91 3.72
C THR A 53 14.59 -8.24 3.09
N ASP A 54 15.75 -8.42 3.75
CA ASP A 54 17.03 -8.12 3.15
C ASP A 54 17.45 -9.24 2.15
N ARG A 55 18.59 -9.04 1.50
CA ARG A 55 19.14 -10.03 0.54
C ARG A 55 19.52 -11.37 1.17
N LYS A 56 19.56 -11.47 2.49
CA LYS A 56 19.84 -12.70 3.26
C LYS A 56 18.57 -13.38 3.76
N GLY A 57 17.40 -12.85 3.39
CA GLY A 57 16.10 -13.37 3.81
C GLY A 57 15.67 -12.97 5.22
N ARG A 58 16.42 -12.10 5.91
CA ARG A 58 16.06 -11.62 7.25
C ARG A 58 15.12 -10.43 7.12
N GLY A 59 14.07 -10.43 7.90
CA GLY A 59 13.07 -9.36 7.85
C GLY A 59 11.80 -9.70 8.63
N MET A 60 10.68 -9.30 8.08
CA MET A 60 9.38 -9.44 8.69
C MET A 60 8.39 -10.07 7.71
N LEU A 61 7.57 -10.98 8.23
CA LEU A 61 6.37 -11.48 7.58
C LEU A 61 5.14 -10.86 8.24
N PHE A 62 4.20 -10.44 7.44
CA PHE A 62 2.89 -9.93 7.81
C PHE A 62 1.83 -10.84 7.18
N GLU A 63 0.88 -11.31 7.98
CA GLU A 63 -0.15 -12.24 7.55
C GLU A 63 -1.53 -11.70 7.95
N MET A 64 -2.52 -11.88 7.09
CA MET A 64 -3.90 -11.58 7.44
C MET A 64 -4.34 -12.44 8.62
N ASP A 65 -5.19 -11.90 9.47
CA ASP A 65 -5.98 -12.68 10.40
C ASP A 65 -7.20 -13.24 9.66
N GLU A 66 -7.42 -14.54 9.72
CA GLU A 66 -8.53 -15.21 9.03
C GLU A 66 -9.90 -14.63 9.39
N ASN A 67 -10.05 -14.12 10.62
CA ASN A 67 -11.29 -13.49 11.07
C ASN A 67 -11.55 -12.12 10.41
N ASN A 68 -10.53 -11.46 9.89
CA ASN A 68 -10.64 -10.14 9.27
C ASN A 68 -10.56 -10.19 7.74
N GLY A 69 -10.08 -11.30 7.18
CA GLY A 69 -9.81 -11.43 5.74
C GLY A 69 -8.59 -10.64 5.27
N PRO A 70 -8.44 -10.49 3.94
CA PRO A 70 -7.29 -9.82 3.35
C PRO A 70 -7.12 -8.38 3.84
N MET A 71 -5.88 -7.92 3.84
CA MET A 71 -5.47 -6.60 4.30
C MET A 71 -4.98 -5.72 3.14
N MET A 72 -4.95 -4.42 3.35
CA MET A 72 -4.16 -3.50 2.56
C MET A 72 -2.73 -3.50 3.10
N PHE A 73 -1.76 -3.52 2.21
CA PHE A 73 -0.34 -3.52 2.54
C PHE A 73 0.43 -2.54 1.65
N SER A 74 1.37 -1.82 2.22
CA SER A 74 2.39 -1.10 1.44
C SER A 74 3.73 -1.13 2.14
N ALA A 75 4.81 -1.09 1.36
CA ALA A 75 6.18 -0.97 1.84
C ALA A 75 6.91 0.04 0.94
N LEU A 76 7.18 1.21 1.47
CA LEU A 76 7.75 2.36 0.76
C LEU A 76 9.04 2.84 1.43
N PRO A 77 9.93 3.51 0.69
CA PRO A 77 11.16 4.06 1.25
C PRO A 77 10.96 5.38 2.00
N TYR A 78 9.74 5.92 2.03
CA TYR A 78 9.40 7.22 2.63
C TYR A 78 8.14 7.14 3.47
N THR A 79 8.05 8.00 4.46
CA THR A 79 6.80 8.22 5.20
C THR A 79 5.78 8.95 4.34
N PRO A 80 4.47 8.82 4.63
CA PRO A 80 3.44 9.63 3.98
C PRO A 80 3.71 11.13 4.08
N HIS A 81 4.25 11.59 5.21
CA HIS A 81 4.58 13.00 5.42
C HIS A 81 5.72 13.50 4.54
N GLU A 82 6.77 12.71 4.35
CA GLU A 82 7.87 13.04 3.44
C GLU A 82 7.38 13.13 1.99
N ILE A 83 6.50 12.20 1.60
CA ILE A 83 5.90 12.20 0.26
C ILE A 83 5.00 13.44 0.08
N GLU A 84 4.16 13.77 1.05
CA GLU A 84 3.22 14.91 1.01
C GLU A 84 3.94 16.26 0.91
N ASN A 85 5.09 16.41 1.57
CA ASN A 85 5.83 17.67 1.57
C ASN A 85 6.73 17.89 0.35
N ALA A 86 6.96 16.87 -0.47
CA ALA A 86 7.78 17.00 -1.67
C ALA A 86 6.94 17.46 -2.87
N MET A 87 7.37 18.53 -3.54
CA MET A 87 6.78 19.00 -4.79
C MET A 87 7.42 18.33 -6.02
N HIS A 88 8.62 17.77 -5.83
CA HIS A 88 9.35 17.06 -6.89
C HIS A 88 10.08 15.84 -6.30
N PRO A 89 10.28 14.77 -7.10
CA PRO A 89 10.96 13.57 -6.62
C PRO A 89 12.37 13.79 -6.05
N TYR A 90 13.10 14.78 -6.53
CA TYR A 90 14.46 15.11 -6.06
C TYR A 90 14.48 15.79 -4.68
N GLU A 91 13.34 16.22 -4.17
CA GLU A 91 13.19 16.81 -2.83
C GLU A 91 12.97 15.75 -1.74
N LEU A 92 12.70 14.50 -2.15
CA LEU A 92 12.59 13.39 -1.21
C LEU A 92 13.94 13.16 -0.52
N PRO A 93 13.92 12.85 0.79
CA PRO A 93 15.16 12.68 1.57
C PRO A 93 15.93 11.42 1.11
N GLU A 94 17.17 11.31 1.61
CA GLU A 94 17.92 10.07 1.43
C GLU A 94 17.23 8.90 2.16
N VAL A 95 17.18 7.74 1.49
CA VAL A 95 16.49 6.55 2.02
C VAL A 95 17.28 5.93 3.18
N HIS A 96 16.68 5.85 4.35
CA HIS A 96 17.29 5.25 5.55
C HIS A 96 16.50 4.08 6.13
N TYR A 97 15.25 3.89 5.71
CA TYR A 97 14.33 2.89 6.27
C TYR A 97 13.32 2.40 5.24
N THR A 98 12.55 1.42 5.65
CA THR A 98 11.35 0.99 4.94
C THR A 98 10.14 1.26 5.81
N VAL A 99 9.20 2.03 5.29
CA VAL A 99 7.92 2.32 5.95
C VAL A 99 6.92 1.26 5.52
N VAL A 100 6.47 0.46 6.46
CA VAL A 100 5.44 -0.56 6.24
C VAL A 100 4.12 -0.08 6.79
N ARG A 101 3.07 -0.15 5.98
CA ARG A 101 1.68 0.08 6.41
C ARG A 101 0.88 -1.19 6.22
N VAL A 102 0.17 -1.56 7.26
CA VAL A 102 -0.83 -2.64 7.25
C VAL A 102 -2.15 -2.03 7.70
N ALA A 103 -3.16 -2.14 6.89
CA ALA A 103 -4.47 -1.57 7.19
C ALA A 103 -5.60 -2.54 6.78
N LYS A 104 -6.77 -2.35 7.37
CA LYS A 104 -7.95 -3.09 6.97
C LYS A 104 -8.39 -2.70 5.57
N ASP A 105 -8.58 -1.42 5.37
CA ASP A 105 -9.07 -0.82 4.14
C ASP A 105 -8.39 0.52 3.89
N GLN A 106 -8.43 0.97 2.66
CA GLN A 106 -8.07 2.32 2.24
C GLN A 106 -9.15 2.84 1.30
N MET A 107 -9.50 4.12 1.42
CA MET A 107 -10.44 4.73 0.49
C MET A 107 -9.87 4.77 -0.93
N GLY A 108 -10.75 4.93 -1.91
CA GLY A 108 -10.34 5.20 -3.29
C GLY A 108 -9.57 6.51 -3.41
N VAL A 109 -8.71 6.60 -4.40
CA VAL A 109 -7.79 7.73 -4.61
C VAL A 109 -8.14 8.56 -5.86
N GLY A 110 -9.06 8.09 -6.71
CA GLY A 110 -9.45 8.75 -7.96
C GLY A 110 -10.83 9.39 -7.91
N GLY A 111 -11.07 10.30 -8.84
CA GLY A 111 -12.36 10.87 -9.19
C GLY A 111 -12.57 10.81 -10.70
N ASP A 112 -13.65 11.38 -11.19
CA ASP A 112 -14.00 11.36 -12.63
C ASP A 112 -13.10 12.24 -13.48
N ASP A 113 -12.37 13.16 -12.87
CA ASP A 113 -11.41 14.04 -13.55
C ASP A 113 -10.19 14.34 -12.67
N SER A 114 -9.22 15.05 -13.23
CA SER A 114 -8.00 15.49 -12.54
C SER A 114 -8.10 16.92 -11.95
N TRP A 115 -9.28 17.53 -11.95
CA TRP A 115 -9.53 18.92 -11.56
C TRP A 115 -10.13 19.06 -10.17
N GLY A 116 -10.20 17.98 -9.42
CA GLY A 116 -10.72 17.98 -8.05
C GLY A 116 -12.03 17.23 -7.85
N ALA A 117 -12.46 16.41 -8.82
CA ALA A 117 -13.56 15.48 -8.59
C ALA A 117 -13.23 14.55 -7.42
N ARG A 118 -14.19 14.43 -6.51
CA ARG A 118 -14.03 13.59 -5.32
C ARG A 118 -14.21 12.12 -5.67
N THR A 119 -13.57 11.27 -4.89
CA THR A 119 -13.78 9.82 -4.92
C THR A 119 -15.26 9.49 -4.76
N HIS A 120 -15.76 8.56 -5.55
CA HIS A 120 -17.15 8.08 -5.50
C HIS A 120 -17.48 7.50 -4.12
N LYS A 121 -18.72 7.66 -3.70
CA LYS A 121 -19.19 7.30 -2.34
C LYS A 121 -18.98 5.83 -1.99
N GLU A 122 -19.08 4.93 -2.96
CA GLU A 122 -18.87 3.49 -2.78
C GLU A 122 -17.41 3.13 -2.42
N TYR A 123 -16.46 4.01 -2.71
CA TYR A 123 -15.04 3.82 -2.41
C TYR A 123 -14.56 4.60 -1.19
N LEU A 124 -15.48 5.27 -0.48
CA LEU A 124 -15.16 5.93 0.78
C LEU A 124 -15.21 4.93 1.95
N LEU A 125 -14.40 5.19 2.96
CA LEU A 125 -14.48 4.43 4.20
C LEU A 125 -15.78 4.79 4.94
N LYS A 126 -16.47 3.77 5.45
CA LYS A 126 -17.68 3.96 6.25
C LYS A 126 -17.28 4.30 7.68
N THR A 127 -17.72 5.45 8.16
CA THR A 127 -17.39 5.95 9.51
C THR A 127 -18.56 5.80 10.52
N ASP A 128 -19.66 5.21 10.08
CA ASP A 128 -20.88 4.99 10.87
C ASP A 128 -20.83 3.77 11.79
N LYS A 129 -19.78 2.96 11.69
CA LYS A 129 -19.60 1.73 12.46
C LYS A 129 -18.21 1.65 13.06
N LYS A 130 -18.12 1.01 14.23
CA LYS A 130 -16.83 0.62 14.81
C LYS A 130 -16.10 -0.29 13.84
N MET A 131 -14.84 0.02 13.54
CA MET A 131 -13.95 -0.82 12.75
C MET A 131 -12.96 -1.48 13.69
N GLU A 132 -12.81 -2.78 13.58
CA GLU A 132 -11.79 -3.58 14.27
C GLU A 132 -10.96 -4.30 13.23
N PHE A 133 -9.66 -4.38 13.50
CA PHE A 133 -8.71 -5.01 12.59
C PHE A 133 -7.59 -5.65 13.38
N SER A 134 -7.24 -6.87 13.01
CA SER A 134 -6.07 -7.59 13.51
C SER A 134 -5.29 -8.23 12.36
N PHE A 135 -4.02 -8.35 12.54
CA PHE A 135 -3.10 -9.08 11.65
C PHE A 135 -1.98 -9.69 12.48
N VAL A 136 -1.28 -10.65 11.91
CA VAL A 136 -0.14 -11.31 12.54
C VAL A 136 1.15 -10.81 11.89
N PHE A 137 2.19 -10.62 12.69
CA PHE A 137 3.54 -10.38 12.16
C PHE A 137 4.58 -11.15 12.97
N LYS A 138 5.66 -11.56 12.29
CA LYS A 138 6.79 -12.27 12.89
C LYS A 138 8.11 -11.98 12.20
N GLY A 139 9.20 -12.08 12.91
CA GLY A 139 10.56 -12.05 12.35
C GLY A 139 10.85 -13.27 11.46
N LEU A 140 11.71 -13.07 10.47
CA LEU A 140 12.25 -14.09 9.57
C LEU A 140 13.75 -14.17 9.71
#